data_6342de9a6fe63661c866df5c3e135422
#
_entry.id   6342de9a6fe63661c866df5c3e135422
#
_cell.length_a   1.000
_cell.length_b   1.000
_cell.length_c   1.000
_cell.angle_alpha   90.00
_cell.angle_beta   90.00
_cell.angle_gamma   90.00
#
_symmetry.space_group_name_H-M   'P 1'
#
loop_
_entity.id
_entity.type
_entity.pdbx_description
1 polymer ?
#
loop_
_entity_poly.entity_id
_entity_poly.type
_entity_poly.pdbx_seq_one_letter_code
_entity_poly.pdbx_strand_id
1 'polypeptide(L)'
;MMERQDVILKVENVSKQYRLGTIGTGTISHDLNRFFARIRGKEDPYLKIGESNDRSTKGATEYVWALKDINFEVKRGEVLGIIGKNGAGKSTLLKILSKVTGPTTGSIKSNGRIASLLEVGTGFHPEMSGKENIFLNGAILGMTKKEIASKLDEIIAFSGCERYIDTPVKRYSSGMKVRLAFAVAAFLEPDILIVDEVLAVGDAEFQKKAIGKMQDISSQGGRTVLFVSHDMGAIQSLCTRLMVLQNGHIFFKGEVSEGIDSYMISRKKRLQISKHEDSKLKLTYLNFYKNDKVINVFKVFESIKIKGGFKYFNDLPNDIKIELFVVDNYGQRITAISSWLSCISFSPKSKNINFEIGLPNGFSIKSGNYYLDILIYDFKKSYFEEVVSFELLNDPKLGYKEDIVPRHHGKVYVPNNWIIE
;
A
#
# COMPACT_ATOMS: atom_id res chain seq x y z
N MET A 1 -20.39 -17.12 28.18
CA MET A 1 -20.33 -18.25 27.19
C MET A 1 -20.78 -17.86 25.76
N MET A 2 -21.05 -16.58 25.49
CA MET A 2 -21.54 -16.09 24.17
C MET A 2 -20.45 -15.59 23.20
N GLU A 3 -19.19 -15.49 23.60
CA GLU A 3 -18.14 -14.85 22.76
C GLU A 3 -17.43 -15.76 21.76
N ARG A 4 -17.63 -17.08 21.77
CA ARG A 4 -16.88 -18.02 20.88
C ARG A 4 -17.57 -18.32 19.55
N GLN A 5 -18.81 -17.91 19.30
CA GLN A 5 -19.53 -18.25 18.05
C GLN A 5 -19.24 -17.29 16.89
N ASP A 6 -18.58 -16.16 17.13
CA ASP A 6 -18.39 -15.11 16.13
C ASP A 6 -17.04 -15.13 15.40
N VAL A 7 -16.06 -15.91 15.89
CA VAL A 7 -14.73 -15.98 15.28
C VAL A 7 -14.74 -16.93 14.10
N ILE A 8 -14.53 -16.39 12.89
CA ILE A 8 -14.51 -17.16 11.64
C ILE A 8 -13.10 -17.57 11.23
N LEU A 9 -12.08 -16.80 11.61
CA LEU A 9 -10.67 -17.07 11.35
C LEU A 9 -9.85 -16.84 12.61
N LYS A 10 -9.05 -17.82 12.99
CA LYS A 10 -8.12 -17.74 14.11
C LYS A 10 -6.72 -18.15 13.69
N VAL A 11 -5.75 -17.28 13.94
CA VAL A 11 -4.33 -17.46 13.64
C VAL A 11 -3.58 -17.47 14.96
N GLU A 12 -2.89 -18.59 15.26
CA GLU A 12 -2.23 -18.84 16.55
C GLU A 12 -0.74 -19.15 16.33
N ASN A 13 0.14 -18.27 16.82
CA ASN A 13 1.60 -18.37 16.82
C ASN A 13 2.20 -18.72 15.45
N VAL A 14 1.61 -18.18 14.38
CA VAL A 14 2.04 -18.49 13.02
C VAL A 14 3.35 -17.81 12.72
N SER A 15 4.34 -18.63 12.34
CA SER A 15 5.63 -18.13 11.86
C SER A 15 6.00 -18.79 10.53
N LYS A 16 6.73 -18.08 9.68
CA LYS A 16 7.24 -18.59 8.41
C LYS A 16 8.69 -18.21 8.20
N GLN A 17 9.52 -19.21 8.07
CA GLN A 17 10.93 -19.09 7.79
C GLN A 17 11.24 -19.52 6.35
N TYR A 18 12.09 -18.76 5.67
CA TYR A 18 12.65 -19.14 4.37
C TYR A 18 14.15 -19.25 4.47
N ARG A 19 14.72 -20.17 3.69
CA ARG A 19 16.15 -20.25 3.48
C ARG A 19 16.54 -19.45 2.26
N LEU A 20 17.55 -18.59 2.40
CA LEU A 20 18.16 -17.82 1.31
C LEU A 20 19.21 -18.68 0.59
N GLY A 21 19.41 -18.41 -0.70
CA GLY A 21 20.41 -19.10 -1.52
C GLY A 21 19.81 -20.15 -2.47
N THR A 22 20.64 -20.68 -3.36
CA THR A 22 20.26 -21.73 -4.32
C THR A 22 20.01 -23.05 -3.61
N ILE A 23 19.01 -23.80 -4.09
CA ILE A 23 18.78 -25.19 -3.67
C ILE A 23 19.99 -26.01 -4.12
N GLY A 24 20.93 -26.21 -3.23
CA GLY A 24 22.15 -26.97 -3.48
C GLY A 24 22.22 -28.21 -2.60
N THR A 25 23.02 -29.18 -3.04
CA THR A 25 23.18 -30.53 -2.50
C THR A 25 23.69 -30.64 -1.04
N GLY A 26 23.79 -29.52 -0.29
CA GLY A 26 24.11 -29.50 1.14
C GLY A 26 22.98 -29.83 2.10
N THR A 27 21.80 -30.22 1.59
CA THR A 27 20.54 -30.31 2.36
C THR A 27 20.32 -31.64 3.05
N ILE A 28 20.96 -32.74 2.63
CA ILE A 28 20.71 -34.08 3.17
C ILE A 28 21.06 -34.17 4.66
N SER A 29 22.13 -33.54 5.08
CA SER A 29 22.53 -33.53 6.51
C SER A 29 21.58 -32.70 7.38
N HIS A 30 21.04 -31.61 6.83
CA HIS A 30 20.07 -30.73 7.50
C HIS A 30 18.71 -31.43 7.61
N ASP A 31 18.27 -32.11 6.56
CA ASP A 31 17.01 -32.86 6.55
C ASP A 31 17.07 -34.09 7.47
N LEU A 32 18.22 -34.75 7.51
CA LEU A 32 18.46 -35.81 8.48
C LEU A 32 18.44 -35.30 9.93
N ASN A 33 19.07 -34.16 10.21
CA ASN A 33 19.06 -33.56 11.53
C ASN A 33 17.65 -33.14 11.97
N ARG A 34 16.85 -32.60 11.05
CA ARG A 34 15.42 -32.31 11.31
C ARG A 34 14.62 -33.55 11.58
N PHE A 35 14.83 -34.59 10.78
CA PHE A 35 14.17 -35.88 10.95
C PHE A 35 14.51 -36.53 12.30
N PHE A 36 15.79 -36.55 12.68
CA PHE A 36 16.21 -37.06 13.97
C PHE A 36 15.77 -36.22 15.16
N ALA A 37 15.70 -34.90 15.03
CA ALA A 37 15.14 -34.00 16.04
C ALA A 37 13.65 -34.29 16.25
N ARG A 38 12.90 -34.49 15.16
CA ARG A 38 11.46 -34.79 15.17
C ARG A 38 11.16 -36.15 15.80
N ILE A 39 11.94 -37.19 15.49
CA ILE A 39 11.81 -38.54 16.11
C ILE A 39 12.11 -38.49 17.61
N ARG A 40 13.04 -37.62 18.03
CA ARG A 40 13.42 -37.46 19.45
C ARG A 40 12.50 -36.50 20.21
N GLY A 41 11.41 -36.03 19.61
CA GLY A 41 10.49 -35.05 20.23
C GLY A 41 11.15 -33.71 20.56
N LYS A 42 12.30 -33.38 19.96
CA LYS A 42 13.00 -32.09 20.13
C LYS A 42 12.52 -31.10 19.07
N GLU A 43 12.53 -29.83 19.45
CA GLU A 43 12.29 -28.74 18.51
C GLU A 43 13.31 -28.75 17.37
N ASP A 44 12.89 -28.34 16.16
CA ASP A 44 13.78 -28.19 15.00
C ASP A 44 14.94 -27.25 15.36
N PRO A 45 16.20 -27.72 15.35
CA PRO A 45 17.35 -26.91 15.75
C PRO A 45 17.55 -25.65 14.90
N TYR A 46 16.99 -25.62 13.69
CA TYR A 46 17.09 -24.50 12.77
C TYR A 46 16.05 -23.41 13.02
N LEU A 47 15.04 -23.65 13.89
CA LEU A 47 14.10 -22.62 14.32
C LEU A 47 14.73 -21.56 15.24
N LYS A 48 15.88 -21.86 15.83
CA LYS A 48 16.63 -20.92 16.69
C LYS A 48 17.53 -19.98 15.90
N ILE A 49 17.75 -20.24 14.61
CA ILE A 49 18.63 -19.49 13.72
C ILE A 49 17.75 -18.75 12.71
N GLY A 50 17.92 -17.45 12.60
CA GLY A 50 17.22 -16.65 11.59
C GLY A 50 17.07 -15.21 12.03
N GLU A 51 17.27 -14.31 11.07
CA GLU A 51 17.13 -12.86 11.26
C GLU A 51 15.76 -12.40 10.83
N SER A 52 15.33 -11.25 11.35
CA SER A 52 14.14 -10.56 10.86
C SER A 52 14.35 -10.11 9.41
N ASN A 53 13.29 -10.10 8.60
CA ASN A 53 13.35 -9.71 7.20
C ASN A 53 13.58 -8.19 7.05
N ASP A 54 14.75 -7.72 7.44
CA ASP A 54 15.19 -6.34 7.21
C ASP A 54 16.09 -6.29 5.97
N ARG A 55 15.55 -5.78 4.87
CA ARG A 55 16.27 -5.65 3.60
C ARG A 55 17.36 -4.57 3.60
N SER A 56 17.41 -3.74 4.65
CA SER A 56 18.40 -2.67 4.78
C SER A 56 19.72 -3.13 5.37
N THR A 57 19.75 -4.34 5.94
CA THR A 57 20.95 -4.92 6.56
C THR A 57 21.44 -6.14 5.79
N LYS A 58 22.77 -6.27 5.68
CA LYS A 58 23.40 -7.48 5.14
C LYS A 58 23.27 -8.58 6.20
N GLY A 59 22.37 -9.55 5.96
CA GLY A 59 22.15 -10.66 6.89
C GLY A 59 23.40 -11.54 7.05
N ALA A 60 23.64 -12.03 8.25
CA ALA A 60 24.72 -12.96 8.59
C ALA A 60 24.28 -14.42 8.49
N THR A 61 22.96 -14.70 8.36
CA THR A 61 22.41 -16.05 8.33
C THR A 61 21.70 -16.38 7.01
N GLU A 62 21.72 -17.69 6.64
CA GLU A 62 20.98 -18.19 5.48
C GLU A 62 19.45 -18.28 5.71
N TYR A 63 18.97 -18.01 6.91
CA TYR A 63 17.57 -18.14 7.30
C TYR A 63 16.95 -16.79 7.64
N VAL A 64 15.78 -16.52 7.04
CA VAL A 64 15.03 -15.27 7.24
C VAL A 64 13.60 -15.59 7.69
N TRP A 65 13.16 -14.95 8.75
CA TRP A 65 11.79 -14.98 9.21
C TRP A 65 10.95 -13.99 8.43
N ALA A 66 10.17 -14.48 7.48
CA ALA A 66 9.20 -13.65 6.75
C ALA A 66 8.01 -13.26 7.63
N LEU A 67 7.64 -14.13 8.56
CA LEU A 67 6.64 -13.92 9.61
C LEU A 67 7.11 -14.57 10.89
N LYS A 68 6.83 -13.94 12.03
CA LYS A 68 7.18 -14.46 13.35
C LYS A 68 6.11 -14.12 14.37
N ASP A 69 5.60 -15.16 15.04
CA ASP A 69 4.63 -15.11 16.14
C ASP A 69 3.36 -14.27 15.83
N ILE A 70 2.78 -14.51 14.65
CA ILE A 70 1.57 -13.83 14.21
C ILE A 70 0.36 -14.41 14.93
N ASN A 71 -0.37 -13.54 15.65
CA ASN A 71 -1.55 -13.88 16.44
C ASN A 71 -2.68 -12.89 16.20
N PHE A 72 -3.79 -13.35 15.60
CA PHE A 72 -4.99 -12.54 15.45
C PHE A 72 -6.23 -13.40 15.20
N GLU A 73 -7.38 -12.80 15.43
CA GLU A 73 -8.70 -13.39 15.16
C GLU A 73 -9.50 -12.43 14.30
N VAL A 74 -10.37 -12.97 13.45
CA VAL A 74 -11.30 -12.20 12.62
C VAL A 74 -12.71 -12.68 12.90
N LYS A 75 -13.62 -11.74 13.14
CA LYS A 75 -15.03 -12.03 13.39
C LYS A 75 -15.80 -12.14 12.08
N ARG A 76 -16.91 -12.85 12.10
CA ARG A 76 -17.80 -12.95 10.94
C ARG A 76 -18.35 -11.56 10.57
N GLY A 77 -18.30 -11.24 9.27
CA GLY A 77 -18.73 -9.93 8.77
C GLY A 77 -17.72 -8.79 8.97
N GLU A 78 -16.55 -9.07 9.53
CA GLU A 78 -15.48 -8.09 9.71
C GLU A 78 -14.69 -7.84 8.43
N VAL A 79 -14.34 -6.59 8.16
CA VAL A 79 -13.38 -6.21 7.12
C VAL A 79 -12.07 -5.81 7.79
N LEU A 80 -11.10 -6.73 7.79
CA LEU A 80 -9.77 -6.49 8.36
C LEU A 80 -8.81 -5.97 7.30
N GLY A 81 -8.38 -4.71 7.45
CA GLY A 81 -7.30 -4.13 6.66
C GLY A 81 -5.93 -4.65 7.11
N ILE A 82 -5.04 -4.95 6.17
CA ILE A 82 -3.66 -5.35 6.46
C ILE A 82 -2.73 -4.46 5.67
N ILE A 83 -1.96 -3.62 6.37
CA ILE A 83 -0.99 -2.72 5.76
C ILE A 83 0.43 -3.03 6.24
N GLY A 84 1.41 -2.51 5.55
CA GLY A 84 2.82 -2.64 5.90
C GLY A 84 3.71 -2.39 4.69
N LYS A 85 4.98 -2.09 4.93
CA LYS A 85 5.97 -1.85 3.86
C LYS A 85 6.18 -3.07 2.97
N ASN A 86 6.82 -2.86 1.81
CA ASN A 86 7.28 -3.97 0.97
C ASN A 86 8.28 -4.82 1.75
N GLY A 87 8.04 -6.15 1.81
CA GLY A 87 8.83 -7.06 2.63
C GLY A 87 8.37 -7.21 4.09
N ALA A 88 7.31 -6.52 4.53
CA ALA A 88 6.77 -6.67 5.89
C ALA A 88 6.16 -8.05 6.20
N GLY A 89 5.94 -8.88 5.18
CA GLY A 89 5.37 -10.22 5.33
C GLY A 89 3.93 -10.35 4.82
N LYS A 90 3.29 -9.29 4.30
CA LYS A 90 1.89 -9.30 3.84
C LYS A 90 1.59 -10.45 2.88
N SER A 91 2.29 -10.52 1.74
CA SER A 91 2.05 -11.56 0.72
C SER A 91 2.37 -12.97 1.24
N THR A 92 3.31 -13.12 2.19
CA THR A 92 3.58 -14.40 2.84
C THR A 92 2.40 -14.80 3.73
N LEU A 93 1.86 -13.87 4.51
CA LEU A 93 0.67 -14.12 5.35
C LEU A 93 -0.52 -14.52 4.48
N LEU A 94 -0.80 -13.78 3.40
CA LEU A 94 -1.89 -14.11 2.49
C LEU A 94 -1.73 -15.50 1.86
N LYS A 95 -0.54 -15.88 1.40
CA LYS A 95 -0.26 -17.23 0.86
C LYS A 95 -0.50 -18.34 1.87
N ILE A 96 -0.22 -18.09 3.15
CA ILE A 96 -0.49 -19.07 4.22
C ILE A 96 -1.99 -19.15 4.49
N LEU A 97 -2.70 -18.02 4.56
CA LEU A 97 -4.14 -17.98 4.77
C LEU A 97 -4.91 -18.63 3.61
N SER A 98 -4.44 -18.43 2.37
CA SER A 98 -4.99 -19.06 1.15
C SER A 98 -4.56 -20.53 0.99
N LYS A 99 -3.81 -21.11 1.93
CA LYS A 99 -3.30 -22.49 1.89
C LYS A 99 -2.37 -22.80 0.69
N VAL A 100 -1.82 -21.77 0.02
CA VAL A 100 -0.81 -21.91 -1.04
C VAL A 100 0.52 -22.40 -0.46
N THR A 101 0.83 -22.00 0.78
CA THR A 101 2.00 -22.52 1.55
C THR A 101 1.62 -22.73 3.00
N GLY A 102 2.21 -23.75 3.63
CA GLY A 102 2.01 -23.98 5.06
C GLY A 102 2.86 -23.05 5.94
N PRO A 103 2.46 -22.78 7.18
CA PRO A 103 3.31 -22.13 8.16
C PRO A 103 4.48 -23.05 8.56
N THR A 104 5.57 -22.46 9.07
CA THR A 104 6.68 -23.23 9.68
C THR A 104 6.31 -23.68 11.09
N THR A 105 5.68 -22.79 11.85
CA THR A 105 5.12 -23.08 13.19
C THR A 105 3.75 -22.43 13.34
N GLY A 106 2.99 -22.84 14.34
CA GLY A 106 1.66 -22.33 14.64
C GLY A 106 0.55 -23.01 13.86
N SER A 107 -0.67 -22.49 14.01
CA SER A 107 -1.86 -23.06 13.39
C SER A 107 -2.83 -21.99 12.90
N ILE A 108 -3.61 -22.35 11.87
CA ILE A 108 -4.69 -21.52 11.34
C ILE A 108 -5.97 -22.34 11.36
N LYS A 109 -6.99 -21.79 11.99
CA LYS A 109 -8.32 -22.39 12.06
C LYS A 109 -9.32 -21.46 11.37
N SER A 110 -10.07 -21.97 10.41
CA SER A 110 -11.11 -21.22 9.70
C SER A 110 -12.43 -22.00 9.74
N ASN A 111 -13.52 -21.27 9.92
CA ASN A 111 -14.86 -21.81 9.86
C ASN A 111 -15.55 -21.27 8.60
N GLY A 112 -15.50 -22.06 7.51
CA GLY A 112 -16.05 -21.70 6.21
C GLY A 112 -15.04 -21.73 5.07
N ARG A 113 -15.53 -21.40 3.87
CA ARG A 113 -14.78 -21.40 2.62
C ARG A 113 -13.95 -20.11 2.50
N ILE A 114 -12.65 -20.27 2.30
CA ILE A 114 -11.74 -19.15 2.01
C ILE A 114 -11.54 -19.08 0.50
N ALA A 115 -11.71 -17.89 -0.08
CA ALA A 115 -11.31 -17.59 -1.44
C ALA A 115 -10.31 -16.43 -1.46
N SER A 116 -9.38 -16.48 -2.38
CA SER A 116 -8.32 -15.48 -2.49
C SER A 116 -8.25 -14.91 -3.89
N LEU A 117 -8.18 -13.59 -3.99
CA LEU A 117 -7.95 -12.87 -5.23
C LEU A 117 -6.45 -12.69 -5.55
N LEU A 118 -5.55 -13.35 -4.80
CA LEU A 118 -4.09 -13.30 -5.05
C LEU A 118 -3.69 -13.78 -6.44
N GLU A 119 -4.48 -14.68 -6.99
CA GLU A 119 -4.19 -15.39 -8.24
C GLU A 119 -5.23 -15.08 -9.32
N VAL A 120 -5.76 -13.84 -9.35
CA VAL A 120 -6.71 -13.43 -10.39
C VAL A 120 -6.11 -13.62 -11.77
N GLY A 121 -6.77 -14.48 -12.57
CA GLY A 121 -6.33 -14.82 -13.93
C GLY A 121 -5.36 -15.99 -14.02
N THR A 122 -4.92 -16.58 -12.91
CA THR A 122 -4.24 -17.87 -12.96
C THR A 122 -5.24 -18.98 -13.34
N GLY A 123 -4.82 -19.90 -14.18
CA GLY A 123 -5.66 -21.00 -14.64
C GLY A 123 -6.51 -20.69 -15.87
N PHE A 124 -6.42 -19.51 -16.47
CA PHE A 124 -7.03 -19.27 -17.77
C PHE A 124 -6.33 -20.10 -18.86
N HIS A 125 -7.13 -20.87 -19.61
CA HIS A 125 -6.62 -21.64 -20.73
C HIS A 125 -6.68 -20.79 -22.01
N PRO A 126 -5.56 -20.54 -22.69
CA PRO A 126 -5.50 -19.60 -23.82
C PRO A 126 -6.35 -20.00 -25.01
N GLU A 127 -6.55 -21.31 -25.26
CA GLU A 127 -7.33 -21.83 -26.38
C GLU A 127 -8.84 -21.87 -26.12
N MET A 128 -9.27 -21.78 -24.86
CA MET A 128 -10.68 -21.76 -24.47
C MET A 128 -11.27 -20.36 -24.62
N SER A 129 -12.57 -20.30 -24.91
CA SER A 129 -13.35 -19.07 -24.98
C SER A 129 -13.43 -18.37 -23.60
N GLY A 130 -13.82 -17.09 -23.59
CA GLY A 130 -14.08 -16.38 -22.34
C GLY A 130 -15.09 -17.08 -21.44
N LYS A 131 -16.18 -17.58 -22.04
CA LYS A 131 -17.23 -18.34 -21.35
C LYS A 131 -16.70 -19.61 -20.69
N GLU A 132 -15.93 -20.42 -21.43
CA GLU A 132 -15.32 -21.63 -20.90
C GLU A 132 -14.30 -21.31 -19.77
N ASN A 133 -13.54 -20.23 -19.91
CA ASN A 133 -12.63 -19.77 -18.87
C ASN A 133 -13.36 -19.25 -17.61
N ILE A 134 -14.57 -18.68 -17.73
CA ILE A 134 -15.41 -18.36 -16.56
C ILE A 134 -15.71 -19.64 -15.76
N PHE A 135 -16.11 -20.72 -16.42
CA PHE A 135 -16.38 -22.00 -15.76
C PHE A 135 -15.12 -22.61 -15.17
N LEU A 136 -14.01 -22.61 -15.91
CA LEU A 136 -12.74 -23.15 -15.45
C LEU A 136 -12.22 -22.39 -14.22
N ASN A 137 -12.15 -21.06 -14.30
CA ASN A 137 -11.66 -20.23 -13.23
C ASN A 137 -12.58 -20.24 -12.01
N GLY A 138 -13.91 -20.18 -12.22
CA GLY A 138 -14.88 -20.32 -11.15
C GLY A 138 -14.75 -21.64 -10.38
N ALA A 139 -14.53 -22.77 -11.10
CA ALA A 139 -14.29 -24.06 -10.48
C ALA A 139 -12.96 -24.10 -9.68
N ILE A 140 -11.89 -23.52 -10.22
CA ILE A 140 -10.59 -23.39 -9.50
C ILE A 140 -10.77 -22.58 -8.20
N LEU A 141 -11.57 -21.53 -8.25
CA LEU A 141 -11.88 -20.69 -7.09
C LEU A 141 -12.92 -21.31 -6.15
N GLY A 142 -13.40 -22.53 -6.47
CA GLY A 142 -14.26 -23.34 -5.62
C GLY A 142 -15.76 -23.11 -5.80
N MET A 143 -16.19 -22.51 -6.92
CA MET A 143 -17.63 -22.45 -7.29
C MET A 143 -18.09 -23.78 -7.87
N THR A 144 -19.31 -24.15 -7.58
CA THR A 144 -19.99 -25.25 -8.26
C THR A 144 -20.45 -24.80 -9.66
N LYS A 145 -20.62 -25.76 -10.58
CA LYS A 145 -21.13 -25.48 -11.95
C LYS A 145 -22.49 -24.76 -11.93
N LYS A 146 -23.35 -25.07 -10.94
CA LYS A 146 -24.66 -24.40 -10.77
C LYS A 146 -24.51 -22.95 -10.33
N GLU A 147 -23.60 -22.66 -9.38
CA GLU A 147 -23.30 -21.28 -8.94
C GLU A 147 -22.75 -20.44 -10.09
N ILE A 148 -21.83 -20.99 -10.90
CA ILE A 148 -21.27 -20.28 -12.05
C ILE A 148 -22.38 -20.00 -13.07
N ALA A 149 -23.20 -21.02 -13.40
CA ALA A 149 -24.26 -20.88 -14.40
C ALA A 149 -25.31 -19.84 -13.99
N SER A 150 -25.67 -19.76 -12.69
CA SER A 150 -26.65 -18.78 -12.19
C SER A 150 -26.13 -17.33 -12.23
N LYS A 151 -24.83 -17.12 -12.27
CA LYS A 151 -24.20 -15.79 -12.25
C LYS A 151 -23.50 -15.43 -13.58
N LEU A 152 -23.62 -16.30 -14.58
CA LEU A 152 -22.86 -16.20 -15.82
C LEU A 152 -23.07 -14.85 -16.51
N ASP A 153 -24.32 -14.45 -16.68
CA ASP A 153 -24.66 -13.20 -17.38
C ASP A 153 -24.19 -11.98 -16.63
N GLU A 154 -24.29 -12.00 -15.30
CA GLU A 154 -23.80 -10.92 -14.44
C GLU A 154 -22.26 -10.81 -14.49
N ILE A 155 -21.54 -11.94 -14.49
CA ILE A 155 -20.07 -11.98 -14.62
C ILE A 155 -19.66 -11.39 -15.97
N ILE A 156 -20.32 -11.78 -17.05
CA ILE A 156 -20.05 -11.31 -18.40
C ILE A 156 -20.27 -9.78 -18.47
N ALA A 157 -21.44 -9.31 -18.03
CA ALA A 157 -21.79 -7.89 -18.02
C ALA A 157 -20.84 -7.05 -17.14
N PHE A 158 -20.43 -7.58 -15.99
CA PHE A 158 -19.47 -6.90 -15.12
C PHE A 158 -18.10 -6.76 -15.78
N SER A 159 -17.64 -7.79 -16.50
CA SER A 159 -16.33 -7.79 -17.16
C SER A 159 -16.25 -6.82 -18.35
N GLY A 160 -17.39 -6.51 -19.00
CA GLY A 160 -17.47 -5.74 -20.24
C GLY A 160 -16.83 -6.50 -21.43
N CYS A 161 -16.89 -7.82 -21.40
CA CYS A 161 -16.35 -8.69 -22.45
C CYS A 161 -17.42 -9.37 -23.30
N GLU A 162 -18.68 -8.90 -23.27
CA GLU A 162 -19.84 -9.52 -23.91
C GLU A 162 -19.57 -9.84 -25.38
N ARG A 163 -19.04 -8.87 -26.12
CA ARG A 163 -18.75 -9.00 -27.56
C ARG A 163 -17.78 -10.12 -27.91
N TYR A 164 -16.88 -10.44 -26.95
CA TYR A 164 -15.77 -11.37 -27.18
C TYR A 164 -15.91 -12.68 -26.41
N ILE A 165 -17.03 -12.90 -25.74
CA ILE A 165 -17.19 -13.99 -24.76
C ILE A 165 -16.97 -15.37 -25.33
N ASP A 166 -17.34 -15.57 -26.59
CA ASP A 166 -17.17 -16.85 -27.32
C ASP A 166 -15.82 -16.93 -28.08
N THR A 167 -14.97 -15.90 -27.95
CA THR A 167 -13.64 -15.86 -28.58
C THR A 167 -12.59 -16.46 -27.65
N PRO A 168 -11.59 -17.22 -28.16
CA PRO A 168 -10.47 -17.73 -27.37
C PRO A 168 -9.69 -16.61 -26.65
N VAL A 169 -9.40 -16.83 -25.37
CA VAL A 169 -8.77 -15.82 -24.48
C VAL A 169 -7.36 -15.43 -24.93
N LYS A 170 -6.67 -16.24 -25.75
CA LYS A 170 -5.42 -15.85 -26.38
C LYS A 170 -5.52 -14.57 -27.21
N ARG A 171 -6.72 -14.25 -27.73
CA ARG A 171 -7.00 -13.04 -28.53
C ARG A 171 -7.42 -11.84 -27.68
N TYR A 172 -7.60 -12.02 -26.38
CA TYR A 172 -7.94 -10.93 -25.47
C TYR A 172 -6.71 -10.05 -25.19
N SER A 173 -6.94 -8.74 -25.01
CA SER A 173 -5.92 -7.87 -24.46
C SER A 173 -5.61 -8.28 -23.01
N SER A 174 -4.47 -7.84 -22.48
CA SER A 174 -4.12 -8.07 -21.07
C SER A 174 -5.19 -7.51 -20.13
N GLY A 175 -5.72 -6.30 -20.41
CA GLY A 175 -6.79 -5.69 -19.65
C GLY A 175 -8.09 -6.52 -19.67
N MET A 176 -8.51 -7.04 -20.83
CA MET A 176 -9.70 -7.90 -20.92
C MET A 176 -9.55 -9.18 -20.09
N LYS A 177 -8.38 -9.83 -20.15
CA LYS A 177 -8.11 -11.05 -19.36
C LYS A 177 -8.27 -10.79 -17.88
N VAL A 178 -7.70 -9.69 -17.41
CA VAL A 178 -7.73 -9.34 -16.00
C VAL A 178 -9.13 -8.91 -15.56
N ARG A 179 -9.86 -8.14 -16.38
CA ARG A 179 -11.26 -7.76 -16.11
C ARG A 179 -12.17 -8.98 -16.03
N LEU A 180 -12.02 -9.94 -16.94
CA LEU A 180 -12.81 -11.19 -16.92
C LEU A 180 -12.50 -12.03 -15.69
N ALA A 181 -11.23 -12.19 -15.34
CA ALA A 181 -10.80 -12.95 -14.18
C ALA A 181 -11.27 -12.30 -12.86
N PHE A 182 -11.16 -10.97 -12.76
CA PHE A 182 -11.70 -10.23 -11.63
C PHE A 182 -13.21 -10.34 -11.53
N ALA A 183 -13.94 -10.31 -12.67
CA ALA A 183 -15.38 -10.48 -12.69
C ALA A 183 -15.79 -11.83 -12.07
N VAL A 184 -15.15 -12.94 -12.47
CA VAL A 184 -15.41 -14.25 -11.85
C VAL A 184 -15.21 -14.18 -10.33
N ALA A 185 -14.09 -13.60 -9.91
CA ALA A 185 -13.72 -13.49 -8.50
C ALA A 185 -14.66 -12.60 -7.68
N ALA A 186 -15.18 -11.51 -8.28
CA ALA A 186 -16.13 -10.59 -7.64
C ALA A 186 -17.52 -11.20 -7.39
N PHE A 187 -17.86 -12.26 -8.09
CA PHE A 187 -19.12 -12.98 -7.92
C PHE A 187 -18.97 -14.28 -7.11
N LEU A 188 -17.77 -14.52 -6.54
CA LEU A 188 -17.60 -15.57 -5.53
C LEU A 188 -18.41 -15.23 -4.26
N GLU A 189 -18.92 -16.26 -3.62
CA GLU A 189 -19.59 -16.15 -2.32
C GLU A 189 -18.87 -17.01 -1.25
N PRO A 190 -17.61 -16.67 -0.91
CA PRO A 190 -16.93 -17.33 0.19
C PRO A 190 -17.37 -16.78 1.53
N ASP A 191 -17.15 -17.55 2.59
CA ASP A 191 -17.31 -17.07 3.97
C ASP A 191 -16.20 -16.05 4.34
N ILE A 192 -15.01 -16.24 3.78
CA ILE A 192 -13.81 -15.38 3.97
C ILE A 192 -13.22 -15.06 2.60
N LEU A 193 -13.19 -13.78 2.24
CA LEU A 193 -12.58 -13.28 1.01
C LEU A 193 -11.24 -12.60 1.33
N ILE A 194 -10.19 -13.03 0.65
CA ILE A 194 -8.87 -12.41 0.73
C ILE A 194 -8.64 -11.59 -0.54
N VAL A 195 -8.42 -10.28 -0.36
CA VAL A 195 -8.20 -9.30 -1.43
C VAL A 195 -6.81 -8.71 -1.28
N ASP A 196 -5.96 -8.86 -2.30
CA ASP A 196 -4.65 -8.20 -2.38
C ASP A 196 -4.74 -6.98 -3.31
N GLU A 197 -3.72 -6.17 -3.39
CA GLU A 197 -3.55 -4.95 -4.22
C GLU A 197 -4.14 -4.99 -5.65
N VAL A 198 -4.68 -6.11 -6.06
CA VAL A 198 -5.25 -6.38 -7.39
C VAL A 198 -6.43 -5.46 -7.76
N LEU A 199 -6.96 -4.64 -6.83
CA LEU A 199 -7.98 -3.63 -7.16
C LEU A 199 -7.44 -2.49 -8.06
N ALA A 200 -6.13 -2.37 -8.24
CA ALA A 200 -5.49 -1.42 -9.16
C ALA A 200 -5.48 -1.89 -10.62
N VAL A 201 -6.24 -2.95 -10.94
CA VAL A 201 -6.25 -3.58 -12.25
C VAL A 201 -7.36 -3.04 -13.15
N GLY A 202 -7.02 -2.82 -14.42
CA GLY A 202 -7.94 -2.26 -15.43
C GLY A 202 -7.80 -0.74 -15.54
N ASP A 203 -8.74 -0.14 -16.25
CA ASP A 203 -8.87 1.32 -16.35
C ASP A 203 -9.56 1.91 -15.11
N ALA A 204 -9.51 3.24 -14.98
CA ALA A 204 -10.08 3.95 -13.82
C ALA A 204 -11.59 3.70 -13.64
N GLU A 205 -12.33 3.45 -14.72
CA GLU A 205 -13.75 3.15 -14.67
C GLU A 205 -14.00 1.76 -14.08
N PHE A 206 -13.24 0.77 -14.54
CA PHE A 206 -13.34 -0.60 -14.00
C PHE A 206 -12.89 -0.68 -12.55
N GLN A 207 -11.83 0.06 -12.17
CA GLN A 207 -11.39 0.14 -10.78
C GLN A 207 -12.49 0.68 -9.86
N LYS A 208 -13.18 1.75 -10.27
CA LYS A 208 -14.31 2.31 -9.53
C LYS A 208 -15.46 1.31 -9.39
N LYS A 209 -15.77 0.57 -10.46
CA LYS A 209 -16.79 -0.49 -10.47
C LYS A 209 -16.39 -1.66 -9.56
N ALA A 210 -15.12 -2.03 -9.57
CA ALA A 210 -14.57 -3.08 -8.71
C ALA A 210 -14.64 -2.71 -7.22
N ILE A 211 -14.24 -1.49 -6.85
CA ILE A 211 -14.33 -0.98 -5.49
C ILE A 211 -15.79 -0.93 -5.02
N GLY A 212 -16.71 -0.42 -5.85
CA GLY A 212 -18.14 -0.42 -5.55
C GLY A 212 -18.68 -1.83 -5.27
N LYS A 213 -18.31 -2.81 -6.09
CA LYS A 213 -18.71 -4.21 -5.85
C LYS A 213 -18.14 -4.77 -4.55
N MET A 214 -16.91 -4.42 -4.20
CA MET A 214 -16.32 -4.83 -2.91
C MET A 214 -17.02 -4.18 -1.72
N GLN A 215 -17.46 -2.93 -1.83
CA GLN A 215 -18.27 -2.25 -0.83
C GLN A 215 -19.62 -2.95 -0.63
N ASP A 216 -20.29 -3.32 -1.71
CA ASP A 216 -21.57 -4.08 -1.64
C ASP A 216 -21.37 -5.43 -0.95
N ILE A 217 -20.27 -6.13 -1.29
CA ILE A 217 -19.95 -7.43 -0.67
C ILE A 217 -19.70 -7.29 0.83
N SER A 218 -19.03 -6.22 1.27
CA SER A 218 -18.70 -6.00 2.67
C SER A 218 -19.89 -5.50 3.49
N SER A 219 -20.72 -4.61 2.92
CA SER A 219 -21.81 -3.95 3.63
C SER A 219 -23.12 -4.74 3.66
N GLN A 220 -23.49 -5.36 2.52
CA GLN A 220 -24.79 -6.04 2.40
C GLN A 220 -24.73 -7.55 2.67
N GLY A 221 -23.57 -8.18 2.55
CA GLY A 221 -23.42 -9.63 2.63
C GLY A 221 -23.01 -10.17 4.00
N GLY A 222 -22.67 -9.34 4.97
CA GLY A 222 -22.11 -9.80 6.26
C GLY A 222 -20.85 -10.69 6.08
N ARG A 223 -20.15 -10.55 4.94
CA ARG A 223 -19.00 -11.38 4.55
C ARG A 223 -17.74 -10.87 5.23
N THR A 224 -16.89 -11.79 5.61
CA THR A 224 -15.60 -11.47 6.20
C THR A 224 -14.60 -11.21 5.10
N VAL A 225 -13.91 -10.07 5.15
CA VAL A 225 -12.92 -9.68 4.14
C VAL A 225 -11.57 -9.39 4.80
N LEU A 226 -10.51 -9.95 4.24
CA LEU A 226 -9.14 -9.60 4.54
C LEU A 226 -8.63 -8.75 3.38
N PHE A 227 -8.45 -7.46 3.62
CA PHE A 227 -8.14 -6.48 2.59
C PHE A 227 -6.70 -5.96 2.73
N VAL A 228 -5.86 -6.25 1.75
CA VAL A 228 -4.48 -5.74 1.69
C VAL A 228 -4.39 -4.65 0.63
N SER A 229 -3.98 -3.47 1.03
CA SER A 229 -3.82 -2.35 0.11
C SER A 229 -2.72 -1.40 0.57
N HIS A 230 -2.15 -0.67 -0.38
CA HIS A 230 -1.31 0.50 -0.13
C HIS A 230 -2.11 1.81 -0.24
N ASP A 231 -3.35 1.76 -0.71
CA ASP A 231 -4.26 2.90 -0.76
C ASP A 231 -4.94 3.07 0.61
N MET A 232 -4.48 4.07 1.36
CA MET A 232 -5.02 4.38 2.69
C MET A 232 -6.45 4.88 2.64
N GLY A 233 -6.86 5.54 1.54
CA GLY A 233 -8.24 5.98 1.33
C GLY A 233 -9.19 4.78 1.20
N ALA A 234 -8.79 3.75 0.44
CA ALA A 234 -9.54 2.50 0.33
C ALA A 234 -9.60 1.76 1.68
N ILE A 235 -8.49 1.70 2.43
CA ILE A 235 -8.44 1.13 3.78
C ILE A 235 -9.42 1.84 4.71
N GLN A 236 -9.41 3.18 4.72
CA GLN A 236 -10.27 3.98 5.60
C GLN A 236 -11.76 3.85 5.25
N SER A 237 -12.09 3.69 3.96
CA SER A 237 -13.49 3.60 3.51
C SER A 237 -14.09 2.20 3.62
N LEU A 238 -13.26 1.15 3.59
CA LEU A 238 -13.72 -0.24 3.51
C LEU A 238 -13.53 -1.02 4.82
N CYS A 239 -12.48 -0.72 5.58
CA CYS A 239 -12.09 -1.57 6.70
C CYS A 239 -12.75 -1.16 8.00
N THR A 240 -13.12 -2.15 8.81
CA THR A 240 -13.66 -1.96 10.17
C THR A 240 -12.56 -2.01 11.24
N ARG A 241 -11.47 -2.67 10.94
CA ARG A 241 -10.28 -2.79 11.80
C ARG A 241 -9.01 -2.88 10.95
N LEU A 242 -7.88 -2.47 11.51
CA LEU A 242 -6.60 -2.45 10.83
C LEU A 242 -5.54 -3.26 11.58
N MET A 243 -4.71 -3.96 10.82
CA MET A 243 -3.51 -4.61 11.28
C MET A 243 -2.30 -4.09 10.49
N VAL A 244 -1.28 -3.61 11.20
CA VAL A 244 -0.03 -3.14 10.62
C VAL A 244 1.04 -4.20 10.80
N LEU A 245 1.62 -4.68 9.68
CA LEU A 245 2.76 -5.58 9.69
C LEU A 245 4.07 -4.81 9.50
N GLN A 246 5.06 -5.15 10.33
CA GLN A 246 6.41 -4.60 10.23
C GLN A 246 7.45 -5.68 10.51
N ASN A 247 8.39 -5.89 9.56
CA ASN A 247 9.49 -6.85 9.68
C ASN A 247 9.03 -8.26 10.11
N GLY A 248 7.89 -8.70 9.58
CA GLY A 248 7.33 -10.02 9.88
C GLY A 248 6.54 -10.14 11.18
N HIS A 249 6.33 -9.05 11.92
CA HIS A 249 5.54 -9.02 13.16
C HIS A 249 4.32 -8.13 13.04
N ILE A 250 3.31 -8.34 13.89
CA ILE A 250 2.21 -7.40 14.06
C ILE A 250 2.72 -6.23 14.90
N PHE A 251 2.79 -5.05 14.30
CA PHE A 251 3.18 -3.81 14.95
C PHE A 251 2.01 -3.13 15.65
N PHE A 252 0.83 -3.15 15.00
CA PHE A 252 -0.41 -2.59 15.52
C PHE A 252 -1.60 -3.45 15.13
N LYS A 253 -2.63 -3.47 15.96
CA LYS A 253 -3.92 -4.11 15.69
C LYS A 253 -5.01 -3.37 16.47
N GLY A 254 -5.94 -2.71 15.75
CA GLY A 254 -6.97 -1.88 16.39
C GLY A 254 -7.81 -1.09 15.38
N GLU A 255 -8.27 0.07 15.80
CA GLU A 255 -9.01 1.02 14.99
C GLU A 255 -8.26 1.46 13.73
N VAL A 256 -9.00 1.74 12.64
CA VAL A 256 -8.40 2.07 11.33
C VAL A 256 -7.61 3.36 11.40
N SER A 257 -8.18 4.42 11.99
CA SER A 257 -7.53 5.72 12.13
C SER A 257 -6.22 5.63 12.93
N GLU A 258 -6.27 5.01 14.11
CA GLU A 258 -5.09 4.82 14.97
C GLU A 258 -4.01 3.99 14.29
N GLY A 259 -4.41 2.96 13.54
CA GLY A 259 -3.49 2.09 12.80
C GLY A 259 -2.78 2.81 11.67
N ILE A 260 -3.51 3.66 10.92
CA ILE A 260 -2.92 4.51 9.88
C ILE A 260 -1.91 5.48 10.52
N ASP A 261 -2.27 6.15 11.59
CA ASP A 261 -1.38 7.07 12.31
C ASP A 261 -0.13 6.36 12.84
N SER A 262 -0.30 5.18 13.45
CA SER A 262 0.81 4.36 13.93
C SER A 262 1.75 3.94 12.81
N TYR A 263 1.19 3.57 11.64
CA TYR A 263 1.97 3.23 10.46
C TYR A 263 2.76 4.44 9.95
N MET A 264 2.14 5.62 9.87
CA MET A 264 2.78 6.84 9.43
C MET A 264 3.87 7.30 10.40
N ILE A 265 3.63 7.24 11.72
CA ILE A 265 4.65 7.54 12.74
C ILE A 265 5.85 6.58 12.64
N SER A 266 5.60 5.28 12.42
CA SER A 266 6.68 4.31 12.23
C SER A 266 7.51 4.57 10.97
N ARG A 267 6.86 5.10 9.93
CA ARG A 267 7.50 5.56 8.72
C ARG A 267 8.36 6.81 8.97
N LYS A 268 7.84 7.79 9.74
CA LYS A 268 8.55 9.02 10.12
C LYS A 268 9.87 8.76 10.86
N LYS A 269 9.86 7.89 11.89
CA LYS A 269 11.08 7.58 12.67
C LYS A 269 12.21 7.01 11.81
N ARG A 270 11.91 6.27 10.74
CA ARG A 270 12.91 5.75 9.82
C ARG A 270 13.40 6.78 8.80
N LEU A 271 12.51 7.69 8.36
CA LEU A 271 12.86 8.71 7.37
C LEU A 271 13.75 9.81 7.96
N GLN A 272 13.65 10.09 9.23
CA GLN A 272 14.63 10.98 9.93
C GLN A 272 16.07 10.41 9.91
N ILE A 273 16.25 9.12 9.63
CA ILE A 273 17.55 8.45 9.55
C ILE A 273 17.99 8.23 8.10
N SER A 274 17.06 8.23 7.13
CA SER A 274 17.37 8.03 5.70
C SER A 274 17.56 9.38 5.00
N LYS A 275 18.77 9.84 4.97
CA LYS A 275 19.49 10.63 3.98
C LYS A 275 18.64 11.44 3.00
N HIS A 276 18.40 12.71 3.33
CA HIS A 276 18.11 13.74 2.33
C HIS A 276 19.36 14.04 1.47
N GLU A 277 19.99 12.97 0.98
CA GLU A 277 21.24 13.01 0.24
C GLU A 277 21.18 12.02 -0.92
N ASP A 278 21.36 12.53 -2.13
CA ASP A 278 21.59 11.75 -3.34
C ASP A 278 23.09 11.79 -3.65
N SER A 279 23.56 10.91 -4.54
CA SER A 279 24.98 10.84 -4.95
C SER A 279 25.55 12.17 -5.47
N LYS A 280 24.69 13.11 -5.82
CA LYS A 280 25.05 14.40 -6.45
C LYS A 280 24.76 15.62 -5.59
N LEU A 281 23.70 15.58 -4.80
CA LEU A 281 23.26 16.73 -4.01
C LEU A 281 22.70 16.29 -2.67
N LYS A 282 22.77 17.22 -1.70
CA LYS A 282 22.24 17.07 -0.35
C LYS A 282 21.29 18.21 -0.06
N LEU A 283 20.08 17.88 0.36
CA LEU A 283 19.15 18.86 0.92
C LEU A 283 19.68 19.29 2.29
N THR A 284 19.89 20.59 2.50
CA THR A 284 20.44 21.14 3.74
C THR A 284 19.35 21.51 4.72
N TYR A 285 18.27 22.12 4.24
CA TYR A 285 17.08 22.46 5.04
C TYR A 285 15.89 22.74 4.15
N LEU A 286 14.69 22.59 4.69
CA LEU A 286 13.42 23.03 4.13
C LEU A 286 12.47 23.31 5.29
N ASN A 287 11.99 24.57 5.42
CA ASN A 287 11.15 24.97 6.54
C ASN A 287 10.10 26.01 6.10
N PHE A 288 9.02 26.09 6.87
CA PHE A 288 8.04 27.16 6.77
C PHE A 288 8.40 28.31 7.69
N TYR A 289 8.14 29.53 7.22
CA TYR A 289 8.42 30.75 7.97
C TYR A 289 7.22 31.69 7.99
N LYS A 290 7.02 32.32 9.15
CA LYS A 290 6.12 33.45 9.33
C LYS A 290 6.85 34.47 10.21
N ASN A 291 6.93 35.73 9.74
CA ASN A 291 7.67 36.80 10.42
C ASN A 291 9.09 36.36 10.81
N ASP A 292 9.80 35.70 9.89
CA ASP A 292 11.15 35.13 10.02
C ASP A 292 11.33 34.07 11.14
N LYS A 293 10.23 33.57 11.69
CA LYS A 293 10.26 32.43 12.64
C LYS A 293 9.84 31.15 11.92
N VAL A 294 10.54 30.06 12.21
CA VAL A 294 10.18 28.73 11.74
C VAL A 294 8.86 28.31 12.40
N ILE A 295 7.92 27.85 11.58
CA ILE A 295 6.62 27.35 12.02
C ILE A 295 6.32 26.01 11.35
N ASN A 296 5.57 25.17 12.04
CA ASN A 296 5.06 23.91 11.49
C ASN A 296 3.52 23.81 11.61
N VAL A 297 2.90 24.82 12.23
CA VAL A 297 1.46 24.93 12.42
C VAL A 297 1.03 26.31 11.99
N PHE A 298 0.08 26.41 11.06
CA PHE A 298 -0.45 27.66 10.54
C PHE A 298 -1.87 27.47 10.00
N LYS A 299 -2.57 28.58 9.74
CA LYS A 299 -3.96 28.51 9.30
C LYS A 299 -4.06 28.38 7.78
N VAL A 300 -5.19 27.84 7.34
CA VAL A 300 -5.60 27.91 5.94
C VAL A 300 -5.65 29.36 5.49
N PHE A 301 -5.18 29.66 4.28
CA PHE A 301 -5.03 31.00 3.68
C PHE A 301 -4.08 31.95 4.42
N GLU A 302 -3.32 31.48 5.38
CA GLU A 302 -2.36 32.30 6.09
C GLU A 302 -1.11 32.56 5.24
N SER A 303 -0.71 33.83 5.12
CA SER A 303 0.52 34.20 4.38
C SER A 303 1.76 33.62 5.07
N ILE A 304 2.50 32.83 4.34
CA ILE A 304 3.71 32.14 4.81
C ILE A 304 4.80 32.17 3.73
N LYS A 305 6.01 31.84 4.13
CA LYS A 305 7.15 31.62 3.24
C LYS A 305 7.69 30.21 3.43
N ILE A 306 8.19 29.61 2.36
CA ILE A 306 8.95 28.36 2.39
C ILE A 306 10.39 28.73 2.03
N LYS A 307 11.34 28.39 2.88
CA LYS A 307 12.77 28.55 2.58
C LYS A 307 13.44 27.20 2.59
N GLY A 308 14.26 26.95 1.59
CA GLY A 308 15.01 25.70 1.45
C GLY A 308 16.41 25.93 0.92
N GLY A 309 17.27 24.97 1.15
CA GLY A 309 18.63 24.98 0.64
C GLY A 309 19.13 23.59 0.32
N PHE A 310 19.99 23.50 -0.68
CA PHE A 310 20.67 22.26 -1.05
C PHE A 310 22.09 22.53 -1.56
N LYS A 311 22.94 21.51 -1.44
CA LYS A 311 24.35 21.58 -1.80
C LYS A 311 24.68 20.52 -2.83
N TYR A 312 25.29 20.95 -3.95
CA TYR A 312 25.88 20.04 -4.93
C TYR A 312 27.27 19.58 -4.49
N PHE A 313 27.57 18.28 -4.71
CA PHE A 313 28.91 17.74 -4.44
C PHE A 313 29.82 17.88 -5.65
N ASN A 314 29.27 17.71 -6.86
CA ASN A 314 29.96 17.68 -8.13
C ASN A 314 29.73 18.95 -8.95
N ASP A 315 29.74 18.84 -10.26
CA ASP A 315 29.53 19.96 -11.18
C ASP A 315 28.13 20.56 -11.07
N LEU A 316 28.06 21.88 -11.27
CA LEU A 316 26.81 22.61 -11.24
C LEU A 316 26.05 22.40 -12.56
N PRO A 317 24.74 22.14 -12.51
CA PRO A 317 23.89 22.10 -13.70
C PRO A 317 23.70 23.53 -14.27
N ASN A 318 23.43 23.61 -15.57
CA ASN A 318 23.15 24.89 -16.24
C ASN A 318 21.75 25.44 -15.87
N ASP A 319 20.83 24.56 -15.54
CA ASP A 319 19.44 24.90 -15.21
C ASP A 319 18.91 23.96 -14.13
N ILE A 320 18.18 24.53 -13.17
CA ILE A 320 17.55 23.81 -12.08
C ILE A 320 16.07 24.19 -12.03
N LYS A 321 15.22 23.19 -11.84
CA LYS A 321 13.79 23.37 -11.55
C LYS A 321 13.46 22.69 -10.25
N ILE A 322 12.66 23.37 -9.42
CA ILE A 322 12.28 22.88 -8.11
C ILE A 322 10.75 22.71 -8.08
N GLU A 323 10.31 21.59 -7.59
CA GLU A 323 8.90 21.28 -7.43
C GLU A 323 8.66 20.76 -6.00
N LEU A 324 7.75 21.39 -5.28
CA LEU A 324 7.31 20.95 -3.95
C LEU A 324 5.92 20.35 -4.07
N PHE A 325 5.75 19.14 -3.59
CA PHE A 325 4.44 18.49 -3.53
C PHE A 325 3.92 18.52 -2.10
N VAL A 326 2.71 19.00 -1.92
CA VAL A 326 1.96 18.84 -0.68
C VAL A 326 1.30 17.47 -0.71
N VAL A 327 1.62 16.65 0.28
CA VAL A 327 1.18 15.28 0.39
C VAL A 327 0.40 15.10 1.69
N ASP A 328 -0.74 14.45 1.64
CA ASP A 328 -1.54 14.16 2.82
C ASP A 328 -0.98 12.98 3.63
N ASN A 329 -1.59 12.69 4.77
CA ASN A 329 -1.22 11.56 5.62
C ASN A 329 -1.38 10.20 4.93
N TYR A 330 -2.10 10.15 3.81
CA TYR A 330 -2.34 8.92 3.05
C TYR A 330 -1.32 8.71 1.91
N GLY A 331 -0.37 9.65 1.76
CA GLY A 331 0.62 9.64 0.68
C GLY A 331 0.07 10.16 -0.65
N GLN A 332 -1.13 10.77 -0.65
CA GLN A 332 -1.73 11.35 -1.85
C GLN A 332 -1.21 12.77 -2.06
N ARG A 333 -0.76 13.07 -3.27
CA ARG A 333 -0.37 14.44 -3.66
C ARG A 333 -1.61 15.30 -3.83
N ILE A 334 -1.74 16.33 -3.00
CA ILE A 334 -2.87 17.24 -2.98
C ILE A 334 -2.65 18.40 -3.94
N THR A 335 -1.46 19.01 -3.90
CA THR A 335 -1.09 20.13 -4.77
C THR A 335 0.42 20.18 -4.98
N ALA A 336 0.85 21.00 -5.94
CA ALA A 336 2.25 21.24 -6.22
C ALA A 336 2.55 22.74 -6.32
N ILE A 337 3.73 23.12 -5.85
CA ILE A 337 4.32 24.44 -6.03
C ILE A 337 5.53 24.25 -6.94
N SER A 338 5.49 24.77 -8.13
CA SER A 338 6.49 24.44 -9.16
C SER A 338 7.12 25.71 -9.74
N SER A 339 8.45 25.75 -9.73
CA SER A 339 9.19 26.81 -10.42
C SER A 339 8.98 26.76 -11.92
N TRP A 340 8.79 25.55 -12.46
CA TRP A 340 8.54 25.36 -13.89
C TRP A 340 7.19 25.94 -14.34
N LEU A 341 6.12 25.69 -13.59
CA LEU A 341 4.80 26.26 -13.87
C LEU A 341 4.79 27.79 -13.74
N SER A 342 5.70 28.34 -12.95
CA SER A 342 5.91 29.80 -12.81
C SER A 342 6.87 30.36 -13.87
N CYS A 343 7.33 29.55 -14.84
CA CYS A 343 8.32 29.92 -15.86
C CYS A 343 9.65 30.44 -15.28
N ILE A 344 10.02 29.96 -14.08
CA ILE A 344 11.25 30.34 -13.40
C ILE A 344 12.26 29.19 -13.51
N SER A 345 13.41 29.45 -14.09
CA SER A 345 14.54 28.55 -14.12
C SER A 345 15.77 29.21 -13.49
N PHE A 346 16.63 28.41 -12.93
CA PHE A 346 17.77 28.90 -12.14
C PHE A 346 19.06 28.37 -12.70
N SER A 347 19.98 29.29 -12.98
CA SER A 347 21.37 28.95 -13.32
C SER A 347 22.24 29.17 -12.07
N PRO A 348 22.61 28.13 -11.35
CA PRO A 348 23.33 28.27 -10.08
C PRO A 348 24.73 28.82 -10.30
N LYS A 349 25.13 29.79 -9.47
CA LYS A 349 26.48 30.38 -9.46
C LYS A 349 27.38 29.77 -8.39
N SER A 350 26.81 29.02 -7.44
CA SER A 350 27.53 28.38 -6.34
C SER A 350 27.01 26.96 -6.08
N LYS A 351 27.81 26.13 -5.41
CA LYS A 351 27.40 24.77 -5.00
C LYS A 351 26.34 24.77 -3.88
N ASN A 352 26.24 25.84 -3.12
CA ASN A 352 25.20 26.03 -2.13
C ASN A 352 24.11 26.91 -2.73
N ILE A 353 22.92 26.39 -2.81
CA ILE A 353 21.76 27.05 -3.42
C ILE A 353 20.70 27.20 -2.33
N ASN A 354 20.24 28.42 -2.16
CA ASN A 354 19.12 28.73 -1.31
C ASN A 354 17.95 29.24 -2.15
N PHE A 355 16.73 28.94 -1.72
CA PHE A 355 15.54 29.46 -2.37
C PHE A 355 14.49 29.86 -1.33
N GLU A 356 13.70 30.85 -1.70
CA GLU A 356 12.54 31.31 -0.92
C GLU A 356 11.31 31.34 -1.82
N ILE A 357 10.19 30.83 -1.31
CA ILE A 357 8.89 30.84 -1.98
C ILE A 357 7.91 31.58 -1.08
N GLY A 358 7.38 32.69 -1.55
CA GLY A 358 6.29 33.40 -0.89
C GLY A 358 4.93 32.80 -1.25
N LEU A 359 4.14 32.47 -0.27
CA LEU A 359 2.75 32.08 -0.39
C LEU A 359 1.85 33.13 0.26
N PRO A 360 1.52 34.22 -0.46
CA PRO A 360 0.79 35.35 0.13
C PRO A 360 -0.62 34.98 0.61
N ASN A 361 -1.24 33.98 -0.04
CA ASN A 361 -2.56 33.47 0.30
C ASN A 361 -2.48 32.07 0.96
N GLY A 362 -1.30 31.65 1.44
CA GLY A 362 -1.11 30.35 2.06
C GLY A 362 -1.58 29.18 1.23
N PHE A 363 -2.08 28.15 1.91
CA PHE A 363 -2.69 26.98 1.27
C PHE A 363 -4.22 27.05 1.32
N SER A 364 -4.88 26.80 0.19
CA SER A 364 -6.34 26.67 0.06
C SER A 364 -6.77 25.21 -0.01
N ILE A 365 -6.33 24.42 0.95
CA ILE A 365 -6.64 22.99 1.11
C ILE A 365 -7.27 22.76 2.48
N LYS A 366 -7.88 21.61 2.69
CA LYS A 366 -8.53 21.23 3.96
C LYS A 366 -7.55 21.32 5.13
N SER A 367 -8.04 21.69 6.32
CA SER A 367 -7.27 21.59 7.56
C SER A 367 -6.85 20.13 7.84
N GLY A 368 -5.67 19.93 8.37
CA GLY A 368 -5.10 18.60 8.65
C GLY A 368 -3.59 18.58 8.64
N ASN A 369 -3.03 17.40 8.75
CA ASN A 369 -1.59 17.17 8.71
C ASN A 369 -1.11 16.80 7.32
N TYR A 370 -0.05 17.44 6.88
CA TYR A 370 0.54 17.31 5.56
C TYR A 370 2.06 17.21 5.61
N TYR A 371 2.64 16.80 4.50
CA TYR A 371 4.09 16.74 4.26
C TYR A 371 4.43 17.52 3.00
N LEU A 372 5.67 18.00 2.93
CA LEU A 372 6.27 18.44 1.69
C LEU A 372 7.28 17.39 1.20
N ASP A 373 7.09 16.97 -0.05
CA ASP A 373 8.12 16.32 -0.84
C ASP A 373 8.79 17.38 -1.73
N ILE A 374 10.05 17.19 -2.04
CA ILE A 374 10.77 18.06 -2.97
C ILE A 374 11.37 17.26 -4.11
N LEU A 375 11.15 17.75 -5.33
CA LEU A 375 11.75 17.21 -6.54
C LEU A 375 12.63 18.30 -7.17
N ILE A 376 13.89 17.98 -7.37
CA ILE A 376 14.85 18.84 -8.02
C ILE A 376 15.18 18.22 -9.38
N TYR A 377 14.89 18.97 -10.44
CA TYR A 377 15.26 18.65 -11.80
C TYR A 377 16.55 19.40 -12.14
N ASP A 378 17.58 18.63 -12.40
CA ASP A 378 18.78 19.03 -13.12
C ASP A 378 18.90 18.13 -14.38
N PHE A 379 20.07 17.65 -14.75
CA PHE A 379 20.23 16.62 -15.79
C PHE A 379 19.53 15.30 -15.44
N LYS A 380 19.25 15.05 -14.13
CA LYS A 380 18.50 13.91 -13.60
C LYS A 380 17.51 14.41 -12.54
N LYS A 381 16.56 13.55 -12.17
CA LYS A 381 15.56 13.83 -11.13
C LYS A 381 16.12 13.38 -9.78
N SER A 382 16.23 14.30 -8.82
CA SER A 382 16.48 13.99 -7.42
C SER A 382 15.20 14.25 -6.62
N TYR A 383 14.69 13.22 -5.98
CA TYR A 383 13.42 13.26 -5.27
C TYR A 383 13.61 12.92 -3.81
N PHE A 384 13.10 13.78 -2.93
CA PHE A 384 13.15 13.64 -1.49
C PHE A 384 11.72 13.67 -0.93
N GLU A 385 11.33 12.59 -0.27
CA GLU A 385 9.99 12.42 0.29
C GLU A 385 9.92 12.91 1.73
N GLU A 386 8.74 13.42 2.12
CA GLU A 386 8.37 13.78 3.50
C GLU A 386 9.43 14.63 4.21
N VAL A 387 9.98 15.62 3.50
CA VAL A 387 11.10 16.44 3.98
C VAL A 387 10.71 17.25 5.22
N VAL A 388 9.52 17.84 5.21
CA VAL A 388 8.99 18.61 6.35
C VAL A 388 7.50 18.30 6.53
N SER A 389 7.08 18.16 7.79
CA SER A 389 5.67 17.99 8.15
C SER A 389 5.09 19.30 8.69
N PHE A 390 3.81 19.55 8.39
CA PHE A 390 3.10 20.73 8.88
C PHE A 390 1.64 20.42 9.16
N GLU A 391 1.03 21.23 10.01
CA GLU A 391 -0.39 21.17 10.34
C GLU A 391 -1.09 22.44 9.90
N LEU A 392 -2.19 22.26 9.14
CA LEU A 392 -3.09 23.33 8.75
C LEU A 392 -4.30 23.37 9.69
N LEU A 393 -4.51 24.51 10.31
CA LEU A 393 -5.66 24.76 11.17
C LEU A 393 -6.76 25.49 10.38
N ASN A 394 -8.00 25.23 10.70
CA ASN A 394 -9.12 26.06 10.20
C ASN A 394 -8.99 27.50 10.72
N ASP A 395 -9.37 28.47 9.90
CA ASP A 395 -9.57 29.84 10.36
C ASP A 395 -11.06 30.10 10.66
N PRO A 396 -11.44 30.22 11.95
CA PRO A 396 -12.85 30.46 12.34
C PRO A 396 -13.41 31.76 11.78
N LYS A 397 -12.54 32.72 11.40
CA LYS A 397 -12.96 34.01 10.85
C LYS A 397 -13.52 33.94 9.43
N LEU A 398 -13.21 32.87 8.70
CA LEU A 398 -13.65 32.71 7.32
C LEU A 398 -15.08 32.20 7.18
N GLY A 399 -15.82 31.95 8.30
CA GLY A 399 -17.22 31.59 8.29
C GLY A 399 -17.56 30.23 7.67
N TYR A 400 -16.56 29.45 7.35
CA TYR A 400 -16.75 28.11 6.81
C TYR A 400 -17.09 27.15 7.95
N LYS A 401 -18.39 26.89 8.11
CA LYS A 401 -18.86 25.70 8.87
C LYS A 401 -18.33 24.50 8.13
N GLU A 402 -17.60 23.67 8.83
CA GLU A 402 -17.19 22.30 8.52
C GLU A 402 -17.20 21.90 7.03
N ASP A 403 -16.04 21.57 6.51
CA ASP A 403 -15.86 20.79 5.27
C ASP A 403 -16.20 21.45 3.92
N ILE A 404 -15.48 22.51 3.56
CA ILE A 404 -15.28 22.73 2.14
C ILE A 404 -14.24 21.72 1.64
N VAL A 405 -14.72 20.51 1.37
CA VAL A 405 -13.99 19.54 0.58
C VAL A 405 -14.39 19.77 -0.87
N PRO A 406 -13.51 20.20 -1.75
CA PRO A 406 -13.75 19.99 -3.17
C PRO A 406 -13.87 18.49 -3.38
N ARG A 407 -15.08 17.98 -3.65
CA ARG A 407 -15.33 16.56 -3.95
C ARG A 407 -14.66 16.10 -5.25
N HIS A 408 -13.97 16.98 -5.93
CA HIS A 408 -13.21 16.70 -7.13
C HIS A 408 -11.76 17.11 -6.91
N HIS A 409 -10.86 16.15 -6.99
CA HIS A 409 -9.41 16.31 -6.96
C HIS A 409 -8.92 17.13 -8.17
N GLY A 410 -9.31 18.40 -8.22
CA GLY A 410 -8.72 19.36 -9.16
C GLY A 410 -7.30 19.71 -8.68
N LYS A 411 -6.36 19.85 -9.61
CA LYS A 411 -5.05 20.43 -9.31
C LYS A 411 -5.27 21.84 -8.78
N VAL A 412 -5.04 22.06 -7.50
CA VAL A 412 -5.15 23.39 -6.88
C VAL A 412 -3.90 24.16 -7.24
N TYR A 413 -4.07 25.28 -7.95
CA TYR A 413 -2.98 26.21 -8.21
C TYR A 413 -2.79 27.11 -6.99
N VAL A 414 -1.58 27.09 -6.42
CA VAL A 414 -1.21 27.98 -5.32
C VAL A 414 -0.34 29.11 -5.89
N PRO A 415 -0.84 30.36 -5.96
CA PRO A 415 -0.04 31.50 -6.40
C PRO A 415 1.19 31.69 -5.53
N ASN A 416 2.33 31.88 -6.13
CA ASN A 416 3.59 31.98 -5.41
C ASN A 416 4.57 32.95 -6.10
N ASN A 417 5.50 33.51 -5.30
CA ASN A 417 6.59 34.35 -5.76
C ASN A 417 7.91 33.71 -5.34
N TRP A 418 8.85 33.59 -6.27
CA TRP A 418 10.14 32.96 -6.05
C TRP A 418 11.25 34.00 -5.98
N ILE A 419 12.10 33.91 -4.97
CA ILE A 419 13.35 34.65 -4.83
C ILE A 419 14.45 33.63 -4.62
N ILE A 420 15.56 33.75 -5.37
CA ILE A 420 16.68 32.84 -5.34
C ILE A 420 17.97 33.63 -5.26
N GLU A 421 18.78 33.28 -4.25
CA GLU A 421 20.06 33.87 -3.92
C GLU A 421 21.19 32.86 -4.04
#